data_765111bca20c48a37cb90b18114f2354
#
_entry.id   765111bca20c48a37cb90b18114f2354
#
_cell.length_a   1.000
_cell.length_b   1.000
_cell.length_c   1.000
_cell.angle_alpha   90.00
_cell.angle_beta   90.00
_cell.angle_gamma   90.00
#
_symmetry.space_group_name_H-M   'P 1'
#
loop_
_entity.id
_entity.type
_entity.pdbx_description
1 polymer ?
#
loop_
_entity_poly.entity_id
_entity_poly.type
_entity_poly.pdbx_seq_one_letter_code
_entity_poly.pdbx_strand_id
1 'polypeptide(L)'
;MWGYQMIFSRFLFIILFLISTLSLAIADDNATTQEIVDQAKEINKQLEEEEEDVPLNDPFAGNEGTSSSNANVSQEELQDQFSLYNYKLSGLISGKDHSYISLVDASGDSITLTLGQNLGKVKLVDLRLTEAIFEKEDKTYLIIDFNNMVRETDEY
;
A
#
# COMPACT_ATOMS: atom_id res chain seq x y z
N MET A 1 15.53 -63.98 40.34
CA MET A 1 14.56 -62.88 40.37
C MET A 1 15.11 -61.50 40.79
N TRP A 2 16.41 -61.30 40.95
CA TRP A 2 17.00 -60.03 41.45
C TRP A 2 17.49 -59.08 40.38
N GLY A 3 17.61 -59.47 39.15
CA GLY A 3 18.15 -58.61 38.07
C GLY A 3 17.14 -57.55 37.56
N TYR A 4 15.87 -57.81 37.58
CA TYR A 4 14.83 -56.89 37.06
C TYR A 4 14.58 -55.70 37.97
N GLN A 5 14.77 -55.86 39.28
CA GLN A 5 14.60 -54.77 40.26
C GLN A 5 15.63 -53.65 40.06
N MET A 6 16.87 -53.99 39.72
CA MET A 6 17.93 -53.01 39.54
C MET A 6 17.75 -52.21 38.23
N ILE A 7 17.24 -52.85 37.17
CA ILE A 7 17.02 -52.19 35.88
C ILE A 7 15.83 -51.25 36.00
N PHE A 8 14.76 -51.68 36.68
CA PHE A 8 13.57 -50.85 36.88
C PHE A 8 13.84 -49.59 37.71
N SER A 9 14.67 -49.70 38.74
CA SER A 9 15.09 -48.56 39.57
C SER A 9 15.90 -47.52 38.76
N ARG A 10 16.77 -47.97 37.88
CA ARG A 10 17.59 -47.07 37.03
C ARG A 10 16.72 -46.37 35.97
N PHE A 11 15.75 -47.05 35.38
CA PHE A 11 14.80 -46.43 34.43
C PHE A 11 13.90 -45.41 35.14
N LEU A 12 13.46 -45.67 36.33
CA LEU A 12 12.64 -44.73 37.11
C LEU A 12 13.40 -43.43 37.43
N PHE A 13 14.69 -43.53 37.77
CA PHE A 13 15.55 -42.35 38.02
C PHE A 13 15.77 -41.53 36.74
N ILE A 14 15.94 -42.15 35.58
CA ILE A 14 16.13 -41.47 34.31
C ILE A 14 14.83 -40.74 33.91
N ILE A 15 13.67 -41.36 34.09
CA ILE A 15 12.38 -40.71 33.82
C ILE A 15 12.13 -39.55 34.75
N LEU A 16 12.44 -39.70 36.06
CA LEU A 16 12.28 -38.60 37.02
C LEU A 16 13.20 -37.43 36.72
N PHE A 17 14.45 -37.71 36.29
CA PHE A 17 15.39 -36.68 35.88
C PHE A 17 14.96 -35.96 34.60
N LEU A 18 14.37 -36.68 33.65
CA LEU A 18 13.83 -36.11 32.39
C LEU A 18 12.63 -35.21 32.63
N ILE A 19 11.75 -35.55 33.59
CA ILE A 19 10.61 -34.71 34.00
C ILE A 19 11.08 -33.45 34.73
N SER A 20 12.15 -33.54 35.54
CA SER A 20 12.72 -32.39 36.25
C SER A 20 13.37 -31.35 35.34
N THR A 21 13.91 -31.76 34.19
CA THR A 21 14.50 -30.81 33.21
C THR A 21 13.46 -30.13 32.32
N LEU A 22 12.25 -30.70 32.23
CA LEU A 22 11.18 -30.10 31.41
C LEU A 22 10.45 -28.95 32.13
N SER A 23 10.62 -28.79 33.44
CA SER A 23 9.93 -27.75 34.22
C SER A 23 10.65 -26.39 34.24
N LEU A 24 11.84 -26.28 33.66
CA LEU A 24 12.62 -25.03 33.65
C LEU A 24 12.44 -24.19 32.37
N ALA A 25 11.66 -24.62 31.41
CA ALA A 25 11.52 -23.94 30.11
C ALA A 25 10.22 -23.12 29.95
N ILE A 26 9.40 -22.93 30.99
CA ILE A 26 8.10 -22.23 30.86
C ILE A 26 8.01 -20.97 31.77
N ALA A 27 9.12 -20.39 32.16
CA ALA A 27 9.11 -19.32 33.15
C ALA A 27 9.67 -17.97 32.65
N ASP A 28 9.71 -17.68 31.35
CA ASP A 28 10.29 -16.40 30.88
C ASP A 28 9.45 -15.60 29.88
N ASP A 29 8.26 -16.06 29.49
CA ASP A 29 7.43 -15.32 28.53
C ASP A 29 6.63 -14.15 29.11
N ASN A 30 6.50 -14.05 30.44
CA ASN A 30 5.72 -13.00 31.06
C ASN A 30 6.51 -11.67 31.25
N ALA A 31 7.82 -11.75 31.39
CA ALA A 31 8.65 -10.54 31.55
C ALA A 31 8.77 -9.78 30.22
N THR A 32 8.97 -10.49 29.12
CA THR A 32 9.09 -9.90 27.78
C THR A 32 7.77 -9.29 27.30
N THR A 33 6.65 -9.92 27.66
CA THR A 33 5.31 -9.41 27.26
C THR A 33 4.95 -8.12 28.02
N GLN A 34 5.31 -8.01 29.28
CA GLN A 34 5.08 -6.78 30.07
C GLN A 34 5.95 -5.63 29.60
N GLU A 35 7.20 -5.89 29.27
CA GLU A 35 8.13 -4.88 28.73
C GLU A 35 7.67 -4.33 27.38
N ILE A 36 7.16 -5.18 26.49
CA ILE A 36 6.56 -4.77 25.20
C ILE A 36 5.29 -3.94 25.41
N VAL A 37 4.44 -4.32 26.35
CA VAL A 37 3.22 -3.57 26.68
C VAL A 37 3.53 -2.20 27.27
N ASP A 38 4.55 -2.09 28.11
CA ASP A 38 4.94 -0.82 28.71
C ASP A 38 5.64 0.09 27.69
N GLN A 39 6.47 -0.45 26.79
CA GLN A 39 7.01 0.29 25.65
C GLN A 39 5.91 0.76 24.67
N ALA A 40 4.91 -0.07 24.41
CA ALA A 40 3.78 0.33 23.56
C ALA A 40 2.95 1.46 24.19
N LYS A 41 2.77 1.48 25.51
CA LYS A 41 2.10 2.57 26.22
C LYS A 41 2.91 3.86 26.21
N GLU A 42 4.21 3.76 26.32
CA GLU A 42 5.10 4.92 26.29
C GLU A 42 5.14 5.56 24.90
N ILE A 43 5.17 4.75 23.84
CA ILE A 43 5.07 5.20 22.45
C ILE A 43 3.71 5.85 22.19
N ASN A 44 2.61 5.26 22.70
CA ASN A 44 1.28 5.83 22.54
C ASN A 44 1.14 7.19 23.24
N LYS A 45 1.75 7.33 24.42
CA LYS A 45 1.76 8.59 25.15
C LYS A 45 2.60 9.66 24.44
N GLN A 46 3.73 9.29 23.84
CA GLN A 46 4.54 10.21 23.03
C GLN A 46 3.80 10.65 21.77
N LEU A 47 3.04 9.75 21.13
CA LEU A 47 2.20 10.10 19.98
C LEU A 47 1.05 11.05 20.36
N GLU A 48 0.42 10.87 21.54
CA GLU A 48 -0.63 11.76 22.01
C GLU A 48 -0.08 13.16 22.41
N GLU A 49 1.16 13.27 22.86
CA GLU A 49 1.80 14.55 23.22
C GLU A 49 2.31 15.30 21.95
N GLU A 50 2.54 14.61 20.81
CA GLU A 50 2.94 15.23 19.55
C GLU A 50 1.74 15.61 18.66
N GLU A 51 0.51 15.18 18.98
CA GLU A 51 -0.70 15.48 18.18
C GLU A 51 -1.23 16.91 18.33
N GLU A 52 -0.64 17.78 19.16
CA GLU A 52 -1.22 19.12 19.39
C GLU A 52 -0.98 20.13 18.27
N ASP A 53 -0.20 19.85 17.21
CA ASP A 53 0.03 20.88 16.19
C ASP A 53 0.30 20.38 14.76
N VAL A 54 -0.06 19.16 14.44
CA VAL A 54 -0.03 18.70 13.03
C VAL A 54 -1.44 18.94 12.47
N PRO A 55 -1.64 19.88 11.54
CA PRO A 55 -2.90 19.92 10.82
C PRO A 55 -3.10 18.55 10.17
N LEU A 56 -4.10 17.81 10.63
CA LEU A 56 -4.56 16.58 10.02
C LEU A 56 -4.97 16.90 8.57
N ASN A 57 -3.99 16.93 7.68
CA ASN A 57 -4.26 16.81 6.27
C ASN A 57 -4.75 15.38 6.08
N ASP A 58 -6.05 15.22 6.13
CA ASP A 58 -6.69 13.97 5.73
C ASP A 58 -6.21 13.67 4.29
N PRO A 59 -5.37 12.65 4.08
CA PRO A 59 -4.91 12.30 2.74
C PRO A 59 -6.07 11.85 1.82
N PHE A 60 -7.26 11.64 2.41
CA PHE A 60 -8.50 11.30 1.72
C PHE A 60 -9.53 12.44 1.76
N ALA A 61 -9.26 13.55 2.43
CA ALA A 61 -10.03 14.77 2.23
C ALA A 61 -9.80 15.20 0.79
N GLY A 62 -10.68 14.73 -0.09
CA GLY A 62 -10.68 15.08 -1.48
C GLY A 62 -10.60 16.60 -1.57
N ASN A 63 -9.57 17.09 -2.22
CA ASN A 63 -9.42 18.49 -2.53
C ASN A 63 -10.58 18.85 -3.49
N GLU A 64 -11.75 19.10 -2.92
CA GLU A 64 -12.90 19.61 -3.65
C GLU A 64 -12.52 21.02 -4.14
N GLY A 65 -11.94 21.07 -5.34
CA GLY A 65 -11.79 22.34 -6.04
C GLY A 65 -10.40 22.79 -6.41
N THR A 66 -9.52 21.90 -6.85
CA THR A 66 -8.50 22.31 -7.80
C THR A 66 -8.95 21.88 -9.20
N SER A 67 -9.77 22.71 -9.80
CA SER A 67 -9.80 22.79 -11.25
C SER A 67 -8.37 22.94 -11.73
N SER A 68 -7.79 21.89 -12.26
CA SER A 68 -6.52 22.00 -12.97
C SER A 68 -6.72 23.00 -14.08
N SER A 69 -6.19 24.19 -13.88
CA SER A 69 -6.18 25.26 -14.88
C SER A 69 -5.19 24.88 -16.00
N ASN A 70 -5.55 23.88 -16.78
CA ASN A 70 -4.96 23.68 -18.09
C ASN A 70 -5.68 24.62 -19.05
N ALA A 71 -5.09 25.78 -19.28
CA ALA A 71 -5.64 26.88 -20.07
C ALA A 71 -5.85 26.57 -21.57
N ASN A 72 -5.64 25.31 -22.00
CA ASN A 72 -5.72 24.92 -23.42
C ASN A 72 -6.54 23.65 -23.70
N VAL A 73 -7.31 23.15 -22.73
CA VAL A 73 -8.17 21.98 -22.99
C VAL A 73 -9.38 22.41 -23.80
N SER A 74 -9.65 21.75 -24.93
CA SER A 74 -10.82 22.05 -25.73
C SER A 74 -12.11 21.64 -25.01
N GLN A 75 -13.19 22.39 -25.19
CA GLN A 75 -14.49 22.02 -24.59
C GLN A 75 -14.98 20.65 -25.05
N GLU A 76 -14.58 20.20 -26.23
CA GLU A 76 -14.90 18.87 -26.74
C GLU A 76 -14.23 17.76 -25.99
N GLU A 77 -12.98 17.96 -25.55
CA GLU A 77 -12.25 17.01 -24.72
C GLU A 77 -12.82 16.89 -23.31
N LEU A 78 -13.33 17.97 -22.73
CA LEU A 78 -13.99 17.95 -21.42
C LEU A 78 -15.38 17.30 -21.46
N GLN A 79 -16.06 17.31 -22.63
CA GLN A 79 -17.35 16.68 -22.80
C GLN A 79 -17.28 15.19 -23.16
N ASP A 80 -16.11 14.70 -23.56
CA ASP A 80 -15.91 13.27 -23.82
C ASP A 80 -15.89 12.51 -22.49
N GLN A 81 -16.82 11.59 -22.29
CA GLN A 81 -16.94 10.77 -21.08
C GLN A 81 -15.64 10.00 -20.77
N PHE A 82 -14.90 9.63 -21.79
CA PHE A 82 -13.63 8.91 -21.65
C PHE A 82 -12.40 9.82 -21.80
N SER A 83 -12.57 11.12 -21.63
CA SER A 83 -11.44 12.03 -21.59
C SER A 83 -10.61 11.83 -20.32
N LEU A 84 -9.28 11.78 -20.43
CA LEU A 84 -8.37 11.63 -19.31
C LEU A 84 -8.54 12.75 -18.25
N TYR A 85 -9.02 13.93 -18.67
CA TYR A 85 -9.28 15.07 -17.78
C TYR A 85 -10.41 14.83 -16.78
N ASN A 86 -11.29 13.84 -17.04
CA ASN A 86 -12.40 13.47 -16.17
C ASN A 86 -12.01 12.41 -15.14
N TYR A 87 -10.77 11.96 -15.13
CA TYR A 87 -10.29 10.91 -14.25
C TYR A 87 -9.18 11.41 -13.32
N LYS A 88 -9.08 10.73 -12.20
CA LYS A 88 -7.98 10.88 -11.22
C LYS A 88 -7.17 9.59 -11.20
N LEU A 89 -5.84 9.70 -11.12
CA LEU A 89 -4.97 8.55 -10.94
C LEU A 89 -5.06 8.10 -9.48
N SER A 90 -5.68 6.94 -9.24
CA SER A 90 -5.87 6.40 -7.89
C SER A 90 -4.86 5.31 -7.53
N GLY A 91 -4.28 4.66 -8.53
CA GLY A 91 -3.29 3.61 -8.32
C GLY A 91 -2.43 3.37 -9.54
N LEU A 92 -1.18 2.96 -9.30
CA LEU A 92 -0.23 2.61 -10.33
C LEU A 92 0.61 1.43 -9.84
N ILE A 93 0.66 0.38 -10.65
CA ILE A 93 1.54 -0.76 -10.43
C ILE A 93 2.37 -0.94 -11.68
N SER A 94 3.69 -0.78 -11.54
CA SER A 94 4.66 -1.04 -12.58
C SER A 94 5.52 -2.22 -12.18
N GLY A 95 5.43 -3.31 -12.90
CA GLY A 95 6.15 -4.55 -12.68
C GLY A 95 6.69 -5.16 -13.97
N LYS A 96 7.57 -6.13 -13.83
CA LYS A 96 8.19 -6.78 -14.97
C LYS A 96 7.19 -7.52 -15.86
N ASP A 97 6.21 -8.18 -15.25
CA ASP A 97 5.25 -9.03 -15.95
C ASP A 97 3.88 -8.38 -16.10
N HIS A 98 3.52 -7.50 -15.18
CA HIS A 98 2.23 -6.81 -15.14
C HIS A 98 2.41 -5.36 -14.74
N SER A 99 1.89 -4.48 -15.58
CA SER A 99 1.86 -3.04 -15.33
C SER A 99 0.47 -2.52 -15.63
N TYR A 100 -0.14 -1.86 -14.66
CA TYR A 100 -1.49 -1.30 -14.81
C TYR A 100 -1.70 -0.08 -13.93
N ILE A 101 -2.68 0.72 -14.31
CA ILE A 101 -3.14 1.86 -13.54
C ILE A 101 -4.61 1.68 -13.18
N SER A 102 -5.02 2.34 -12.11
CA SER A 102 -6.41 2.54 -11.73
C SER A 102 -6.75 4.02 -11.82
N LEU A 103 -7.78 4.34 -12.56
CA LEU A 103 -8.33 5.68 -12.73
C LEU A 103 -9.72 5.70 -12.11
N VAL A 104 -10.07 6.80 -11.44
CA VAL A 104 -11.39 7.02 -10.83
C VAL A 104 -12.01 8.26 -11.41
N ASP A 105 -13.26 8.18 -11.80
CA ASP A 105 -14.03 9.33 -12.28
C ASP A 105 -14.69 10.14 -11.14
N ALA A 106 -15.38 11.20 -11.48
CA ALA A 106 -16.09 12.06 -10.52
C ALA A 106 -17.27 11.34 -9.82
N SER A 107 -17.77 10.24 -10.38
CA SER A 107 -18.85 9.42 -9.79
C SER A 107 -18.31 8.42 -8.76
N GLY A 108 -16.99 8.23 -8.72
CA GLY A 108 -16.33 7.23 -7.91
C GLY A 108 -16.18 5.87 -8.61
N ASP A 109 -16.57 5.78 -9.88
CA ASP A 109 -16.36 4.57 -10.67
C ASP A 109 -14.90 4.43 -11.06
N SER A 110 -14.35 3.22 -10.91
CA SER A 110 -12.95 2.95 -11.21
C SER A 110 -12.79 2.09 -12.46
N ILE A 111 -11.80 2.46 -13.27
CA ILE A 111 -11.37 1.66 -14.42
C ILE A 111 -9.90 1.30 -14.27
N THR A 112 -9.55 0.10 -14.70
CA THR A 112 -8.16 -0.38 -14.71
C THR A 112 -7.69 -0.55 -16.13
N LEU A 113 -6.53 0.02 -16.44
CA LEU A 113 -5.90 -0.05 -17.76
C LEU A 113 -4.52 -0.68 -17.65
N THR A 114 -4.18 -1.52 -18.64
CA THR A 114 -2.84 -2.07 -18.82
C THR A 114 -2.12 -1.36 -19.97
N LEU A 115 -0.81 -1.48 -20.04
CA LEU A 115 -0.04 -0.93 -21.16
C LEU A 115 -0.60 -1.39 -22.51
N GLY A 116 -0.76 -0.43 -23.43
CA GLY A 116 -1.31 -0.63 -24.76
C GLY A 116 -2.84 -0.53 -24.86
N GLN A 117 -3.58 -0.42 -23.74
CA GLN A 117 -5.02 -0.19 -23.77
C GLN A 117 -5.36 1.28 -23.96
N ASN A 118 -6.55 1.51 -24.53
CA ASN A 118 -7.06 2.85 -24.80
C ASN A 118 -8.04 3.29 -23.70
N LEU A 119 -7.99 4.57 -23.38
CA LEU A 119 -9.05 5.31 -22.71
C LEU A 119 -9.61 6.34 -23.71
N GLY A 120 -10.79 6.07 -24.25
CA GLY A 120 -11.31 6.90 -25.33
C GLY A 120 -10.34 7.02 -26.51
N LYS A 121 -9.86 8.25 -26.76
CA LYS A 121 -8.95 8.57 -27.88
C LYS A 121 -7.46 8.48 -27.54
N VAL A 122 -7.11 8.19 -26.28
CA VAL A 122 -5.73 8.13 -25.85
C VAL A 122 -5.32 6.71 -25.44
N LYS A 123 -4.08 6.34 -25.69
CA LYS A 123 -3.53 5.01 -25.44
C LYS A 123 -2.48 5.06 -24.35
N LEU A 124 -2.59 4.20 -23.33
CA LEU A 124 -1.58 4.05 -22.29
C LEU A 124 -0.31 3.44 -22.89
N VAL A 125 0.79 4.20 -22.92
CA VAL A 125 2.04 3.81 -23.57
C VAL A 125 3.18 3.56 -22.60
N ASP A 126 3.21 4.26 -21.45
CA ASP A 126 4.26 4.09 -20.47
C ASP A 126 3.77 4.36 -19.04
N LEU A 127 4.46 3.77 -18.05
CA LEU A 127 4.20 3.93 -16.63
C LEU A 127 5.50 4.21 -15.88
N ARG A 128 5.54 5.35 -15.21
CA ARG A 128 6.61 5.73 -14.28
C ARG A 128 6.13 5.58 -12.84
N LEU A 129 7.00 5.76 -11.87
CA LEU A 129 6.66 5.57 -10.44
C LEU A 129 5.48 6.43 -9.97
N THR A 130 5.31 7.62 -10.52
CA THR A 130 4.31 8.61 -10.08
C THR A 130 3.43 9.13 -11.19
N GLU A 131 3.62 8.67 -12.43
CA GLU A 131 2.99 9.21 -13.62
C GLU A 131 2.57 8.10 -14.58
N ALA A 132 1.44 8.30 -15.24
CA ALA A 132 1.00 7.49 -16.37
C ALA A 132 1.00 8.34 -17.65
N ILE A 133 1.51 7.76 -18.73
CA ILE A 133 1.75 8.45 -20.00
C ILE A 133 0.84 7.85 -21.06
N PHE A 134 0.05 8.70 -21.67
CA PHE A 134 -0.89 8.36 -22.74
C PHE A 134 -0.48 9.05 -24.03
N GLU A 135 -0.57 8.32 -25.14
CA GLU A 135 -0.36 8.83 -26.50
C GLU A 135 -1.69 9.19 -27.14
N LYS A 136 -1.79 10.39 -27.69
CA LYS A 136 -2.91 10.85 -28.54
C LYS A 136 -2.72 10.39 -29.99
N GLU A 137 -3.77 10.51 -30.80
CA GLU A 137 -3.72 10.18 -32.24
C GLU A 137 -2.74 11.05 -33.03
N ASP A 138 -2.57 12.31 -32.61
CA ASP A 138 -1.64 13.28 -33.20
C ASP A 138 -0.19 13.11 -32.78
N LYS A 139 0.13 12.06 -32.00
CA LYS A 139 1.46 11.76 -31.48
C LYS A 139 1.95 12.70 -30.38
N THR A 140 1.09 13.50 -29.81
CA THR A 140 1.34 14.19 -28.54
C THR A 140 1.05 13.27 -27.35
N TYR A 141 1.55 13.61 -26.17
CA TYR A 141 1.40 12.79 -24.98
C TYR A 141 0.67 13.54 -23.89
N LEU A 142 -0.26 12.84 -23.22
CA LEU A 142 -0.88 13.30 -21.98
C LEU A 142 -0.27 12.54 -20.82
N ILE A 143 0.20 13.26 -19.81
CA ILE A 143 0.79 12.71 -18.61
C ILE A 143 -0.09 13.08 -17.43
N ILE A 144 -0.56 12.07 -16.69
CA ILE A 144 -1.31 12.26 -15.46
C ILE A 144 -0.47 11.78 -14.26
N ASP A 145 -0.45 12.56 -13.19
CA ASP A 145 0.23 12.26 -11.94
C ASP A 145 -0.75 12.02 -10.77
N PHE A 146 -0.24 11.62 -9.60
CA PHE A 146 -1.06 11.44 -8.40
C PHE A 146 -1.60 12.76 -7.80
N ASN A 147 -1.13 13.92 -8.26
CA ASN A 147 -1.73 15.22 -7.93
C ASN A 147 -2.93 15.51 -8.85
N ASN A 148 -3.27 14.57 -9.73
CA ASN A 148 -4.33 14.69 -10.73
C ASN A 148 -4.12 15.85 -11.73
N MET A 149 -2.85 16.23 -11.92
CA MET A 149 -2.48 17.18 -12.96
C MET A 149 -2.29 16.42 -14.27
N VAL A 150 -3.03 16.83 -15.28
CA VAL A 150 -2.86 16.36 -16.66
C VAL A 150 -2.07 17.42 -17.42
N ARG A 151 -0.93 17.05 -17.98
CA ARG A 151 -0.10 17.91 -18.82
C ARG A 151 0.09 17.31 -20.20
N GLU A 152 0.11 18.16 -21.19
CA GLU A 152 0.38 17.77 -22.57
C GLU A 152 1.83 18.11 -22.94
N THR A 153 2.47 17.24 -23.72
CA THR A 153 3.85 17.39 -24.18
C THR A 153 4.05 16.68 -25.51
N ASP A 154 4.97 17.16 -26.32
CA ASP A 154 5.35 16.51 -27.57
C ASP A 154 6.36 15.37 -27.37
N GLU A 155 7.05 15.34 -26.23
CA GLU A 155 8.05 14.32 -25.88
C GLU A 155 7.93 13.91 -24.41
N TYR A 156 8.35 12.65 -24.07
CA TYR A 156 8.38 12.15 -22.69
C TYR A 156 9.58 11.25 -22.38
#